data_036e9c4a09bf00454d9a0888f9a10608
#
_entry.id   036e9c4a09bf00454d9a0888f9a10608
#
_cell.length_a   1.000
_cell.length_b   1.000
_cell.length_c   1.000
_cell.angle_alpha   90.00
_cell.angle_beta   90.00
_cell.angle_gamma   90.00
#
_symmetry.space_group_name_H-M   'P 1'
#
loop_
_entity.id
_entity.type
_entity.pdbx_description
1 polymer ?
#
loop_
_entity_poly.entity_id
_entity_poly.type
_entity_poly.pdbx_seq_one_letter_code
_entity_poly.pdbx_strand_id
1 'polypeptide(L)'
;MQNTVELLGYYGSDITHAQSAWTSTVRNLSDDKLSRIDKLLNMLASAGHHTPFEKSSLHFLVCTDIASHIHILKHRIGVSVNAESARYKELKEDKHYIPEDWEGIPVDRETYSGDSRFKMGEQYK
;
A
#
# COMPACT_ATOMS: atom_id res chain seq x y z
N MET A 1 14.00 -3.00 13.49
CA MET A 1 12.97 -3.69 12.65
C MET A 1 13.04 -3.10 11.27
N GLN A 2 13.17 -3.89 10.22
CA GLN A 2 13.23 -3.38 8.84
C GLN A 2 11.83 -3.34 8.24
N ASN A 3 11.49 -2.27 7.51
CA ASN A 3 10.24 -2.18 6.77
C ASN A 3 10.25 -3.17 5.61
N THR A 4 9.18 -3.99 5.50
CA THR A 4 9.04 -4.97 4.42
C THR A 4 7.64 -4.95 3.85
N VAL A 5 7.54 -5.23 2.55
CA VAL A 5 6.27 -5.42 1.84
C VAL A 5 6.37 -6.71 1.03
N GLU A 6 5.46 -7.63 1.26
CA GLU A 6 5.39 -8.91 0.58
C GLU A 6 4.03 -9.07 -0.10
N LEU A 7 4.01 -9.43 -1.39
CA LEU A 7 2.78 -9.76 -2.09
C LEU A 7 2.40 -11.21 -1.77
N LEU A 8 1.32 -11.40 -1.02
CA LEU A 8 0.80 -12.73 -0.65
C LEU A 8 -0.09 -13.34 -1.73
N GLY A 9 -0.74 -12.53 -2.54
CA GLY A 9 -1.61 -13.00 -3.60
C GLY A 9 -2.27 -11.86 -4.36
N TYR A 10 -2.89 -12.23 -5.47
CA TYR A 10 -3.64 -11.28 -6.29
C TYR A 10 -4.80 -11.99 -7.00
N TYR A 11 -5.76 -11.19 -7.39
CA TYR A 11 -6.85 -11.58 -8.29
C TYR A 11 -6.98 -10.55 -9.40
N GLY A 12 -7.24 -11.05 -10.61
CA GLY A 12 -7.46 -10.22 -11.78
C GLY A 12 -6.23 -10.10 -12.67
N SER A 13 -6.46 -9.58 -13.84
CA SER A 13 -5.47 -9.36 -14.91
C SER A 13 -6.03 -8.39 -15.94
N ASP A 14 -5.23 -8.01 -16.92
CA ASP A 14 -5.70 -7.22 -18.07
C ASP A 14 -6.88 -7.86 -18.80
N ILE A 15 -6.86 -9.20 -18.88
CA ILE A 15 -8.01 -9.97 -19.43
C ILE A 15 -9.25 -9.74 -18.58
N THR A 16 -9.15 -9.80 -17.25
CA THR A 16 -10.27 -9.59 -16.33
C THR A 16 -10.86 -8.19 -16.48
N HIS A 17 -10.02 -7.18 -16.59
CA HIS A 17 -10.44 -5.80 -16.80
C HIS A 17 -11.12 -5.62 -18.16
N ALA A 18 -10.53 -6.18 -19.23
CA ALA A 18 -11.12 -6.14 -20.56
C ALA A 18 -12.45 -6.88 -20.64
N GLN A 19 -12.56 -8.06 -19.99
CA GLN A 19 -13.82 -8.80 -19.88
C GLN A 19 -14.90 -7.97 -19.20
N SER A 20 -14.55 -7.28 -18.10
CA SER A 20 -15.47 -6.41 -17.41
C SER A 20 -16.02 -5.30 -18.30
N ALA A 21 -15.17 -4.69 -19.11
CA ALA A 21 -15.57 -3.69 -20.09
C ALA A 21 -16.47 -4.26 -21.19
N TRP A 22 -16.15 -5.45 -21.69
CA TRP A 22 -16.93 -6.11 -22.74
C TRP A 22 -18.23 -6.75 -22.25
N THR A 23 -18.40 -7.00 -20.95
CA THR A 23 -19.63 -7.58 -20.39
C THR A 23 -20.88 -6.78 -20.77
N SER A 24 -20.75 -5.48 -20.97
CA SER A 24 -21.84 -4.62 -21.44
C SER A 24 -22.22 -4.83 -22.92
N THR A 25 -21.35 -5.48 -23.71
CA THR A 25 -21.51 -5.62 -25.16
C THR A 25 -21.49 -7.07 -25.64
N VAL A 26 -20.57 -7.89 -25.15
CA VAL A 26 -20.35 -9.27 -25.64
C VAL A 26 -19.80 -10.17 -24.54
N ARG A 27 -20.38 -11.37 -24.37
CA ARG A 27 -19.98 -12.34 -23.34
C ARG A 27 -18.77 -13.20 -23.70
N ASN A 28 -18.49 -13.42 -24.99
CA ASN A 28 -17.45 -14.35 -25.42
C ASN A 28 -16.16 -13.63 -25.82
N LEU A 29 -15.05 -14.15 -25.34
CA LEU A 29 -13.72 -13.75 -25.78
C LEU A 29 -13.35 -14.53 -27.03
N SER A 30 -13.10 -13.83 -28.14
CA SER A 30 -12.50 -14.38 -29.34
C SER A 30 -11.03 -13.97 -29.42
N ASP A 31 -10.23 -14.70 -30.21
CA ASP A 31 -8.81 -14.39 -30.40
C ASP A 31 -8.59 -12.96 -30.94
N ASP A 32 -9.49 -12.48 -31.79
CA ASP A 32 -9.47 -11.09 -32.27
C ASP A 32 -9.62 -10.07 -31.12
N LYS A 33 -10.42 -10.37 -30.11
CA LYS A 33 -10.56 -9.51 -28.92
C LYS A 33 -9.33 -9.55 -28.04
N LEU A 34 -8.73 -10.72 -27.84
CA LEU A 34 -7.50 -10.87 -27.05
C LEU A 34 -6.37 -10.01 -27.61
N SER A 35 -6.23 -9.95 -28.94
CA SER A 35 -5.22 -9.09 -29.59
C SER A 35 -5.46 -7.58 -29.41
N ARG A 36 -6.64 -7.17 -28.94
CA ARG A 36 -7.06 -5.77 -28.80
C ARG A 36 -7.13 -5.29 -27.35
N ILE A 37 -6.77 -6.13 -26.37
CA ILE A 37 -6.85 -5.82 -24.93
C ILE A 37 -6.10 -4.53 -24.61
N ASP A 38 -4.83 -4.42 -24.99
CA ASP A 38 -3.99 -3.26 -24.69
C ASP A 38 -4.58 -1.96 -25.23
N LYS A 39 -5.09 -1.99 -26.46
CA LYS A 39 -5.73 -0.83 -27.07
C LYS A 39 -6.99 -0.42 -26.32
N LEU A 40 -7.81 -1.41 -25.91
CA LEU A 40 -9.02 -1.17 -25.14
C LEU A 40 -8.69 -0.56 -23.76
N LEU A 41 -7.77 -1.17 -23.02
CA LEU A 41 -7.42 -0.71 -21.68
C LEU A 41 -6.81 0.70 -21.71
N ASN A 42 -5.91 0.98 -22.65
CA ASN A 42 -5.35 2.33 -22.83
C ASN A 42 -6.43 3.37 -23.16
N MET A 43 -7.39 3.04 -24.01
CA MET A 43 -8.53 3.91 -24.32
C MET A 43 -9.38 4.18 -23.07
N LEU A 44 -9.73 3.14 -22.31
CA LEU A 44 -10.54 3.26 -21.10
C LEU A 44 -9.85 4.11 -20.04
N ALA A 45 -8.55 3.88 -19.82
CA ALA A 45 -7.75 4.66 -18.88
C ALA A 45 -7.66 6.14 -19.29
N SER A 46 -7.40 6.41 -20.57
CA SER A 46 -7.31 7.78 -21.11
C SER A 46 -8.64 8.52 -21.04
N ALA A 47 -9.76 7.81 -21.17
CA ALA A 47 -11.12 8.36 -21.09
C ALA A 47 -11.66 8.46 -19.64
N GLY A 48 -10.89 8.05 -18.63
CA GLY A 48 -11.30 8.08 -17.23
C GLY A 48 -12.37 7.05 -16.86
N HIS A 49 -12.50 5.96 -17.63
CA HIS A 49 -13.40 4.85 -17.32
C HIS A 49 -12.76 3.89 -16.32
N HIS A 50 -12.91 4.17 -15.02
CA HIS A 50 -12.21 3.44 -13.96
C HIS A 50 -12.85 2.10 -13.56
N THR A 51 -14.17 1.96 -13.69
CA THR A 51 -14.94 0.79 -13.21
C THR A 51 -14.41 -0.57 -13.69
N PRO A 52 -13.95 -0.75 -14.95
CA PRO A 52 -13.35 -2.02 -15.37
C PRO A 52 -12.11 -2.41 -14.57
N PHE A 53 -11.29 -1.42 -14.17
CA PHE A 53 -10.04 -1.63 -13.41
C PHE A 53 -10.28 -1.97 -11.93
N GLU A 54 -11.49 -1.80 -11.42
CA GLU A 54 -11.87 -2.19 -10.06
C GLU A 54 -12.11 -3.72 -9.91
N LYS A 55 -11.90 -4.50 -10.96
CA LYS A 55 -12.13 -5.96 -10.99
C LYS A 55 -10.85 -6.76 -10.68
N SER A 56 -9.96 -6.18 -9.91
CA SER A 56 -8.74 -6.83 -9.42
C SER A 56 -8.47 -6.46 -7.97
N SER A 57 -7.68 -7.29 -7.30
CA SER A 57 -7.24 -7.04 -5.93
C SER A 57 -5.83 -7.55 -5.70
N LEU A 58 -5.11 -6.89 -4.79
CA LEU A 58 -3.78 -7.28 -4.34
C LEU A 58 -3.82 -7.49 -2.84
N HIS A 59 -3.16 -8.54 -2.36
CA HIS A 59 -3.07 -8.86 -0.94
C HIS A 59 -1.60 -8.78 -0.51
N PHE A 60 -1.29 -7.83 0.37
CA PHE A 60 0.06 -7.60 0.88
C PHE A 60 0.15 -7.91 2.37
N LEU A 61 1.29 -8.48 2.76
CA LEU A 61 1.77 -8.43 4.13
C LEU A 61 2.75 -7.26 4.27
N VAL A 62 2.44 -6.35 5.18
CA VAL A 62 3.26 -5.16 5.41
C VAL A 62 3.77 -5.19 6.85
N CYS A 63 5.09 -5.13 7.01
CA CYS A 63 5.75 -4.94 8.29
C CYS A 63 6.36 -3.55 8.30
N THR A 64 5.89 -2.67 9.18
CA THR A 64 6.30 -1.27 9.19
C THR A 64 6.18 -0.67 10.59
N ASP A 65 6.73 0.52 10.79
CA ASP A 65 6.57 1.28 12.01
C ASP A 65 5.14 1.84 12.18
N ILE A 66 4.78 2.21 13.40
CA ILE A 66 3.43 2.67 13.73
C ILE A 66 3.07 3.98 13.02
N ALA A 67 4.02 4.88 12.77
CA ALA A 67 3.75 6.13 12.09
C ALA A 67 3.37 5.90 10.64
N SER A 68 4.12 5.07 9.92
CA SER A 68 3.81 4.63 8.56
C SER A 68 2.48 3.87 8.49
N HIS A 69 2.19 2.99 9.47
CA HIS A 69 0.91 2.30 9.56
C HIS A 69 -0.26 3.29 9.68
N ILE A 70 -0.18 4.28 10.56
CA ILE A 70 -1.21 5.31 10.71
C ILE A 70 -1.42 6.09 9.40
N HIS A 71 -0.35 6.39 8.66
CA HIS A 71 -0.44 7.02 7.35
C HIS A 71 -1.19 6.14 6.34
N ILE A 72 -0.86 4.86 6.24
CA ILE A 72 -1.53 3.91 5.34
C ILE A 72 -3.03 3.86 5.61
N LEU A 73 -3.45 3.90 6.87
CA LEU A 73 -4.87 3.88 7.27
C LEU A 73 -5.67 5.07 6.75
N LYS A 74 -5.03 6.15 6.30
CA LYS A 74 -5.72 7.31 5.70
C LYS A 74 -6.14 7.06 4.25
N HIS A 75 -5.51 6.12 3.55
CA HIS A 75 -5.83 5.73 2.18
C HIS A 75 -6.91 4.64 2.20
N ARG A 76 -8.17 5.04 2.37
CA ARG A 76 -9.28 4.11 2.66
C ARG A 76 -10.02 3.59 1.43
N ILE A 77 -9.98 4.32 0.32
CA ILE A 77 -10.75 3.94 -0.88
C ILE A 77 -10.14 2.70 -1.50
N GLY A 78 -10.92 1.61 -1.54
CA GLY A 78 -10.46 0.32 -2.07
C GLY A 78 -9.40 -0.39 -1.23
N VAL A 79 -9.13 0.07 -0.01
CA VAL A 79 -8.11 -0.52 0.87
C VAL A 79 -8.76 -1.03 2.16
N SER A 80 -8.50 -2.30 2.48
CA SER A 80 -8.88 -2.91 3.77
C SER A 80 -7.62 -3.32 4.51
N VAL A 81 -7.51 -2.93 5.76
CA VAL A 81 -6.34 -3.22 6.60
C VAL A 81 -6.76 -4.05 7.80
N ASN A 82 -5.99 -5.11 8.05
CA ASN A 82 -6.07 -5.90 9.29
C ASN A 82 -4.70 -5.90 9.94
N ALA A 83 -4.59 -5.38 11.16
CA ALA A 83 -3.34 -5.23 11.85
C ALA A 83 -3.19 -6.23 13.00
N GLU A 84 -1.94 -6.55 13.35
CA GLU A 84 -1.62 -7.29 14.55
C GLU A 84 -2.15 -6.57 15.79
N SER A 85 -2.70 -7.31 16.73
CA SER A 85 -3.33 -6.73 17.93
C SER A 85 -2.83 -7.36 19.21
N ALA A 86 -2.40 -6.53 20.14
CA ALA A 86 -2.03 -6.94 21.50
C ALA A 86 -3.20 -7.51 22.31
N ARG A 87 -4.44 -7.38 21.84
CA ARG A 87 -5.62 -7.99 22.48
C ARG A 87 -5.67 -9.50 22.35
N TYR A 88 -4.96 -10.05 21.34
CA TYR A 88 -4.99 -11.50 21.04
C TYR A 88 -3.70 -12.21 21.36
N LYS A 89 -2.59 -11.47 21.46
CA LYS A 89 -1.29 -12.02 21.83
C LYS A 89 -0.39 -10.95 22.43
N GLU A 90 0.57 -11.38 23.22
CA GLU A 90 1.63 -10.52 23.71
C GLU A 90 2.52 -10.06 22.55
N LEU A 91 2.78 -8.75 22.48
CA LEU A 91 3.76 -8.19 21.55
C LEU A 91 5.15 -8.33 22.18
N LYS A 92 6.09 -8.88 21.44
CA LYS A 92 7.46 -9.02 21.91
C LYS A 92 8.13 -7.65 22.03
N GLU A 93 8.96 -7.47 23.04
CA GLU A 93 9.69 -6.21 23.29
C GLU A 93 10.63 -5.79 22.17
N ASP A 94 11.12 -6.75 21.35
CA ASP A 94 11.97 -6.49 20.20
C ASP A 94 11.25 -5.88 18.98
N LYS A 95 9.93 -5.72 19.06
CA LYS A 95 9.09 -5.12 18.01
C LYS A 95 8.96 -3.60 18.14
N HIS A 96 10.04 -2.93 18.39
CA HIS A 96 10.08 -1.47 18.33
C HIS A 96 11.00 -1.01 17.17
N TYR A 97 10.68 0.15 16.61
CA TYR A 97 11.44 0.76 15.54
C TYR A 97 12.19 1.98 16.06
N ILE A 98 13.51 1.97 15.89
CA ILE A 98 14.37 3.12 16.15
C ILE A 98 14.96 3.52 14.79
N PRO A 99 14.70 4.75 14.29
CA PRO A 99 15.31 5.23 13.05
C PRO A 99 16.84 5.27 13.16
N GLU A 100 17.54 4.72 12.15
CA GLU A 100 19.00 4.74 12.11
C GLU A 100 19.56 6.15 11.88
N ASP A 101 18.79 6.98 11.17
CA ASP A 101 19.11 8.36 10.77
C ASP A 101 18.52 9.42 11.70
N TRP A 102 18.17 9.05 12.92
CA TRP A 102 17.59 9.97 13.90
C TRP A 102 18.45 11.23 14.13
N GLU A 103 19.77 11.08 13.97
CA GLU A 103 20.74 12.18 14.08
C GLU A 103 20.69 13.15 12.88
N GLY A 104 20.19 12.69 11.72
CA GLY A 104 20.06 13.48 10.50
C GLY A 104 18.78 14.32 10.40
N ILE A 105 17.85 14.21 11.36
CA ILE A 105 16.62 15.00 11.32
C ILE A 105 16.97 16.48 11.62
N PRO A 106 16.70 17.40 10.67
CA PRO A 106 16.93 18.83 10.92
C PRO A 106 16.11 19.29 12.12
N VAL A 107 16.79 19.76 13.15
CA VAL A 107 16.14 20.35 14.31
C VAL A 107 16.15 21.87 14.12
N ASP A 108 14.96 22.46 14.00
CA ASP A 108 14.81 23.90 14.08
C ASP A 108 15.16 24.35 15.50
N ARG A 109 16.35 24.97 15.63
CA ARG A 109 16.90 25.42 16.91
C ARG A 109 16.10 26.55 17.55
N GLU A 110 15.27 27.24 16.78
CA GLU A 110 14.43 28.33 17.31
C GLU A 110 13.15 27.79 17.94
N THR A 111 12.61 26.68 17.42
CA THR A 111 11.33 26.12 17.88
C THR A 111 11.52 24.99 18.90
N TYR A 112 12.65 24.28 18.84
CA TYR A 112 12.97 23.18 19.77
C TYR A 112 14.40 23.34 20.27
N SER A 113 14.59 23.40 21.58
CA SER A 113 15.93 23.26 22.13
C SER A 113 16.46 21.90 21.66
N GLY A 114 17.43 21.91 20.74
CA GLY A 114 17.96 20.74 20.05
C GLY A 114 18.34 19.56 20.94
N ASP A 115 18.66 19.85 22.20
CA ASP A 115 19.01 18.89 23.23
C ASP A 115 17.91 17.90 23.61
N SER A 116 16.61 18.24 23.46
CA SER A 116 15.55 17.33 23.90
C SER A 116 15.30 16.16 22.92
N ARG A 117 15.50 16.36 21.62
CA ARG A 117 15.38 15.28 20.62
C ARG A 117 16.60 14.38 20.58
N PHE A 118 17.78 14.96 20.73
CA PHE A 118 19.02 14.18 20.88
C PHE A 118 18.98 13.29 22.12
N LYS A 119 18.51 13.84 23.25
CA LYS A 119 18.37 13.06 24.49
C LYS A 119 17.34 11.93 24.37
N MET A 120 16.26 12.12 23.60
CA MET A 120 15.31 11.03 23.34
C MET A 120 15.92 9.93 22.48
N GLY A 121 16.69 10.28 21.44
CA GLY A 121 17.39 9.30 20.59
C GLY A 121 18.43 8.50 21.37
N GLU A 122 19.13 9.09 22.32
CA GLU A 122 20.08 8.41 23.19
C GLU A 122 19.43 7.48 24.24
N GLN A 123 18.21 7.81 24.69
CA GLN A 123 17.46 6.97 25.64
C GLN A 123 16.93 5.68 25.01
N TYR A 124 16.83 5.61 23.69
CA TYR A 124 16.30 4.44 22.97
C TYR A 124 17.39 3.62 22.24
N LYS A 125 18.65 4.05 22.31
CA LYS A 125 19.83 3.26 21.89
C LYS A 125 20.33 2.39 23.04
#